data_600f246da0e1e8a24b7203f2ed46d1f8
#
_entry.id   600f246da0e1e8a24b7203f2ed46d1f8
#
_cell.length_a   1.000
_cell.length_b   1.000
_cell.length_c   1.000
_cell.angle_alpha   90.00
_cell.angle_beta   90.00
_cell.angle_gamma   90.00
#
_symmetry.space_group_name_H-M   'P 1'
#
loop_
_entity.id
_entity.type
_entity.pdbx_description
1 polymer ?
#
loop_
_entity_poly.entity_id
_entity_poly.type
_entity_poly.pdbx_seq_one_letter_code
_entity_poly.pdbx_strand_id
1 'polypeptide(L)'
;MSRRTLQLAAIAFIMCGGVGQAQSAKPAAAPFQVVEASVADVHAAFARGTLTARALTQQYLDRIDAYDKRGPLLNSIITINPHALEDADRLDAQFKRTGRVGPLHGIPILVKDEIDTAGMPTTLGTLVFKDYRPPKDAFVVDRLRKAGAIILGKTTLSEFAAGDTYGSMFGSTRNPYDPTRTAGGSSGGSGAALAANLSMLALGEETAASIRRPGGWNALVTLRPTPGLVSRTGMWDGYPTTPAQVGPMARTVTDLARLLDVMVGYDPEDPLTALGVNVKHVPYSKYLDRNGLKGARIGVLREVLGNATDPASAEFKAVDVVFERTLAELKAAGATVVDPLVIPDLKKLMAVRATHPELAEEAMQLYLGRTPDWPFRTREAIGKHPDMDKAIPPTKATQWRALQPKTDWAQWGQYLRAREQLTINIAKVTADNRLDAIVHKTVEIPPITLAEALTPPYKTGNNYISTLNTYLVFAATMTVPSGYSEGGLPTGLTFFGPAYTEPTLLKLAYAYEQATHHRTPPKTAPPLTRSPGTK
;
A
#
# COMPACT_ATOMS: atom_id res chain seq x y z
N MET A 1 106.58 -36.05 15.60
CA MET A 1 106.27 -36.12 14.17
C MET A 1 104.78 -35.86 13.98
N SER A 2 104.44 -34.65 13.58
CA SER A 2 103.06 -34.19 13.55
C SER A 2 102.66 -33.76 12.16
N ARG A 3 101.52 -34.27 11.68
CA ARG A 3 100.92 -33.78 10.44
C ARG A 3 99.75 -32.89 10.83
N ARG A 4 99.84 -31.63 10.41
CA ARG A 4 98.74 -30.65 10.41
C ARG A 4 97.85 -30.81 9.25
N THR A 5 96.56 -30.97 9.46
CA THR A 5 95.54 -30.94 8.42
C THR A 5 94.80 -29.61 8.42
N LEU A 6 94.84 -28.91 7.28
CA LEU A 6 94.03 -27.68 7.09
C LEU A 6 92.56 -28.06 6.88
N GLN A 7 91.66 -27.39 7.59
CA GLN A 7 90.26 -27.43 7.29
C GLN A 7 89.85 -26.13 6.57
N LEU A 8 89.35 -26.25 5.37
CA LEU A 8 88.68 -25.16 4.63
C LEU A 8 87.25 -25.01 5.17
N ALA A 9 86.88 -23.85 5.66
CA ALA A 9 85.51 -23.49 6.01
C ALA A 9 84.78 -22.93 4.76
N ALA A 10 83.77 -23.63 4.28
CA ALA A 10 82.84 -23.15 3.25
C ALA A 10 81.73 -22.37 3.92
N ILE A 11 81.63 -21.07 3.60
CA ILE A 11 80.51 -20.19 4.05
C ILE A 11 79.35 -20.41 3.04
N ALA A 12 78.27 -21.01 3.50
CA ALA A 12 77.02 -21.13 2.73
C ALA A 12 76.15 -19.87 3.01
N PHE A 13 75.92 -19.07 1.98
CA PHE A 13 74.96 -17.96 1.96
C PHE A 13 73.55 -18.53 1.84
N ILE A 14 72.77 -18.52 2.93
CA ILE A 14 71.36 -18.84 2.88
C ILE A 14 70.60 -17.59 2.48
N MET A 15 70.15 -17.53 1.20
CA MET A 15 69.16 -16.52 0.79
C MET A 15 67.79 -16.96 1.31
N CYS A 16 67.28 -16.29 2.36
CA CYS A 16 65.91 -16.36 2.80
C CYS A 16 65.02 -15.62 1.75
N GLY A 17 64.50 -16.39 0.77
CA GLY A 17 63.42 -15.93 -0.07
C GLY A 17 62.14 -15.84 0.75
N GLY A 18 61.76 -14.61 1.15
CA GLY A 18 60.46 -14.32 1.77
C GLY A 18 59.36 -14.57 0.74
N VAL A 19 58.66 -15.71 0.85
CA VAL A 19 57.40 -15.95 0.16
C VAL A 19 56.35 -15.08 0.81
N GLY A 20 56.13 -13.89 0.24
CA GLY A 20 54.99 -13.05 0.64
C GLY A 20 53.71 -13.85 0.36
N GLN A 21 53.05 -14.32 1.42
CA GLN A 21 51.69 -14.82 1.35
C GLN A 21 50.80 -13.66 0.87
N ALA A 22 50.44 -13.67 -0.41
CA ALA A 22 49.35 -12.85 -0.93
C ALA A 22 48.10 -13.25 -0.13
N GLN A 23 47.68 -12.37 0.80
CA GLN A 23 46.37 -12.48 1.41
C GLN A 23 45.35 -12.47 0.28
N SER A 24 44.73 -13.62 0.03
CA SER A 24 43.62 -13.75 -0.90
C SER A 24 42.56 -12.76 -0.44
N ALA A 25 42.30 -11.72 -1.22
CA ALA A 25 41.23 -10.78 -0.96
C ALA A 25 39.93 -11.58 -0.80
N LYS A 26 39.31 -11.45 0.38
CA LYS A 26 38.03 -12.08 0.68
C LYS A 26 37.09 -11.72 -0.46
N PRO A 27 36.39 -12.67 -1.11
CA PRO A 27 35.48 -12.36 -2.19
C PRO A 27 34.53 -11.26 -1.75
N ALA A 28 34.38 -10.22 -2.54
CA ALA A 28 33.43 -9.15 -2.23
C ALA A 28 32.06 -9.78 -2.03
N ALA A 29 31.44 -9.52 -0.90
CA ALA A 29 30.11 -10.05 -0.61
C ALA A 29 29.15 -9.67 -1.73
N ALA A 30 28.32 -10.62 -2.17
CA ALA A 30 27.32 -10.35 -3.20
C ALA A 30 26.46 -9.15 -2.78
N PRO A 31 26.12 -8.25 -3.70
CA PRO A 31 25.34 -7.06 -3.39
C PRO A 31 23.97 -7.46 -2.80
N PHE A 32 23.48 -6.66 -1.85
CA PHE A 32 22.16 -6.87 -1.25
C PHE A 32 21.08 -6.82 -2.34
N GLN A 33 20.19 -7.82 -2.35
CA GLN A 33 19.08 -7.90 -3.30
C GLN A 33 17.84 -7.25 -2.68
N VAL A 34 17.33 -6.19 -3.33
CA VAL A 34 16.14 -5.48 -2.86
C VAL A 34 14.82 -6.13 -3.28
N VAL A 35 14.86 -7.01 -4.31
CA VAL A 35 13.65 -7.70 -4.78
C VAL A 35 13.17 -8.66 -3.70
N GLU A 36 11.93 -8.49 -3.27
CA GLU A 36 11.24 -9.21 -2.18
C GLU A 36 11.95 -9.13 -0.81
N ALA A 37 12.92 -8.21 -0.62
CA ALA A 37 13.54 -8.02 0.68
C ALA A 37 12.55 -7.49 1.71
N SER A 38 12.61 -8.03 2.93
CA SER A 38 11.84 -7.56 4.08
C SER A 38 12.57 -6.45 4.85
N VAL A 39 11.85 -5.71 5.71
CA VAL A 39 12.44 -4.76 6.66
C VAL A 39 13.45 -5.46 7.58
N ALA A 40 13.20 -6.73 7.96
CA ALA A 40 14.12 -7.50 8.78
C ALA A 40 15.44 -7.79 8.06
N ASP A 41 15.39 -8.17 6.77
CA ASP A 41 16.59 -8.44 5.98
C ASP A 41 17.48 -7.20 5.84
N VAL A 42 16.85 -6.04 5.58
CA VAL A 42 17.54 -4.75 5.51
C VAL A 42 18.21 -4.41 6.84
N HIS A 43 17.47 -4.49 7.94
CA HIS A 43 18.03 -4.19 9.27
C HIS A 43 19.13 -5.17 9.68
N ALA A 44 19.03 -6.45 9.28
CA ALA A 44 20.11 -7.40 9.49
C ALA A 44 21.35 -7.06 8.64
N ALA A 45 21.16 -6.57 7.40
CA ALA A 45 22.27 -6.12 6.56
C ALA A 45 22.94 -4.85 7.10
N PHE A 46 22.16 -3.89 7.63
CA PHE A 46 22.72 -2.71 8.32
C PHE A 46 23.54 -3.12 9.54
N ALA A 47 23.03 -4.04 10.37
CA ALA A 47 23.74 -4.52 11.57
C ALA A 47 25.06 -5.24 11.22
N ARG A 48 25.12 -5.92 10.07
CA ARG A 48 26.35 -6.54 9.56
C ARG A 48 27.30 -5.57 8.86
N GLY A 49 26.89 -4.31 8.63
CA GLY A 49 27.65 -3.34 7.84
C GLY A 49 27.77 -3.67 6.34
N THR A 50 26.93 -4.56 5.82
CA THR A 50 26.92 -4.98 4.42
C THR A 50 26.00 -4.13 3.53
N LEU A 51 25.21 -3.24 4.13
CA LEU A 51 24.31 -2.31 3.49
C LEU A 51 24.28 -1.01 4.28
N THR A 52 24.04 0.12 3.60
CA THR A 52 23.74 1.42 4.20
C THR A 52 22.37 1.90 3.73
N ALA A 53 21.76 2.84 4.45
CA ALA A 53 20.51 3.46 4.04
C ALA A 53 20.66 4.17 2.69
N ARG A 54 21.81 4.84 2.47
CA ARG A 54 22.14 5.46 1.17
C ARG A 54 22.19 4.44 0.05
N ALA A 55 22.89 3.32 0.23
CA ALA A 55 23.03 2.29 -0.79
C ALA A 55 21.68 1.63 -1.10
N LEU A 56 20.83 1.41 -0.09
CA LEU A 56 19.47 0.89 -0.27
C LEU A 56 18.61 1.88 -1.06
N THR A 57 18.62 3.15 -0.67
CA THR A 57 17.85 4.21 -1.34
C THR A 57 18.26 4.34 -2.80
N GLN A 58 19.56 4.31 -3.10
CA GLN A 58 20.06 4.36 -4.47
C GLN A 58 19.58 3.18 -5.31
N GLN A 59 19.59 1.96 -4.76
CA GLN A 59 19.08 0.78 -5.48
C GLN A 59 17.60 0.93 -5.85
N TYR A 60 16.77 1.55 -4.98
CA TYR A 60 15.37 1.82 -5.32
C TYR A 60 15.23 2.92 -6.37
N LEU A 61 16.03 3.98 -6.30
CA LEU A 61 16.04 5.03 -7.33
C LEU A 61 16.47 4.48 -8.70
N ASP A 62 17.47 3.59 -8.74
CA ASP A 62 17.91 2.92 -9.97
C ASP A 62 16.78 2.05 -10.55
N ARG A 63 16.02 1.34 -9.70
CA ARG A 63 14.86 0.54 -10.14
C ARG A 63 13.72 1.41 -10.65
N ILE A 64 13.45 2.54 -9.99
CA ILE A 64 12.44 3.51 -10.45
C ILE A 64 12.81 4.01 -11.85
N ASP A 65 14.06 4.40 -12.05
CA ASP A 65 14.52 4.83 -13.37
C ASP A 65 14.36 3.73 -14.43
N ALA A 66 14.72 2.48 -14.09
CA ALA A 66 14.69 1.36 -15.04
C ALA A 66 13.28 0.87 -15.39
N TYR A 67 12.33 0.88 -14.45
CA TYR A 67 11.04 0.21 -14.61
C TYR A 67 9.83 1.14 -14.54
N ASP A 68 9.95 2.27 -13.86
CA ASP A 68 8.87 3.25 -13.75
C ASP A 68 8.92 4.30 -14.84
N LYS A 69 10.15 4.81 -15.13
CA LYS A 69 10.38 5.88 -16.11
C LYS A 69 10.86 5.37 -17.46
N ARG A 70 11.38 4.15 -17.50
CA ARG A 70 11.81 3.43 -18.71
C ARG A 70 11.27 2.00 -18.70
N GLY A 71 11.73 1.15 -19.61
CA GLY A 71 11.34 -0.25 -19.71
C GLY A 71 9.82 -0.42 -19.83
N PRO A 72 9.13 -1.09 -18.89
CA PRO A 72 7.67 -1.27 -18.93
C PRO A 72 6.89 0.01 -18.74
N LEU A 73 7.54 1.13 -18.36
CA LEU A 73 6.91 2.44 -18.14
C LEU A 73 5.72 2.33 -17.18
N LEU A 74 5.94 1.79 -15.99
CA LEU A 74 4.85 1.57 -15.01
C LEU A 74 4.17 2.86 -14.61
N ASN A 75 4.92 3.96 -14.61
CA ASN A 75 4.43 5.30 -14.34
C ASN A 75 3.63 5.38 -13.03
N SER A 76 4.21 4.80 -11.99
CA SER A 76 3.61 4.69 -10.65
C SER A 76 4.08 5.79 -9.69
N ILE A 77 5.15 6.49 -10.03
CA ILE A 77 5.74 7.57 -9.22
C ILE A 77 5.46 8.91 -9.88
N ILE A 78 4.85 9.85 -9.16
CA ILE A 78 4.56 11.21 -9.67
C ILE A 78 5.67 12.20 -9.29
N THR A 79 6.24 12.07 -8.08
CA THR A 79 7.31 12.94 -7.59
C THR A 79 8.34 12.11 -6.83
N ILE A 80 9.62 12.27 -7.18
CA ILE A 80 10.76 11.75 -6.39
C ILE A 80 11.14 12.81 -5.35
N ASN A 81 11.42 12.40 -4.12
CA ASN A 81 11.98 13.27 -3.11
C ASN A 81 13.42 13.66 -3.51
N PRO A 82 13.70 14.96 -3.79
CA PRO A 82 15.03 15.39 -4.18
C PRO A 82 16.07 15.22 -3.06
N HIS A 83 15.63 15.11 -1.80
CA HIS A 83 16.47 14.95 -0.62
C HIS A 83 16.56 13.52 -0.09
N ALA A 84 16.05 12.51 -0.83
CA ALA A 84 16.00 11.12 -0.35
C ALA A 84 17.40 10.56 0.01
N LEU A 85 18.43 10.89 -0.78
CA LEU A 85 19.81 10.45 -0.52
C LEU A 85 20.45 11.25 0.64
N GLU A 86 20.13 12.52 0.82
CA GLU A 86 20.59 13.33 1.97
C GLU A 86 19.97 12.80 3.27
N ASP A 87 18.70 12.47 3.26
CA ASP A 87 18.00 11.82 4.38
C ASP A 87 18.64 10.47 4.74
N ALA A 88 19.01 9.69 3.73
CA ALA A 88 19.72 8.43 3.91
C ALA A 88 21.11 8.63 4.54
N ASP A 89 21.90 9.60 4.07
CA ASP A 89 23.21 9.93 4.63
C ASP A 89 23.11 10.35 6.09
N ARG A 90 22.11 11.17 6.43
CA ARG A 90 21.84 11.60 7.81
C ARG A 90 21.51 10.40 8.72
N LEU A 91 20.73 9.46 8.23
CA LEU A 91 20.37 8.24 8.97
C LEU A 91 21.58 7.30 9.10
N ASP A 92 22.41 7.13 8.07
CA ASP A 92 23.66 6.36 8.15
C ASP A 92 24.63 6.94 9.19
N ALA A 93 24.78 8.28 9.22
CA ALA A 93 25.57 8.97 10.23
C ALA A 93 25.00 8.77 11.65
N GLN A 94 23.68 8.84 11.80
CA GLN A 94 22.99 8.57 13.06
C GLN A 94 23.18 7.10 13.52
N PHE A 95 23.05 6.15 12.59
CA PHE A 95 23.24 4.72 12.89
C PHE A 95 24.64 4.43 13.44
N LYS A 96 25.67 5.02 12.81
CA LYS A 96 27.06 4.89 13.27
C LYS A 96 27.29 5.47 14.67
N ARG A 97 26.58 6.55 15.03
CA ARG A 97 26.75 7.25 16.30
C ARG A 97 25.99 6.62 17.46
N THR A 98 24.72 6.25 17.25
CA THR A 98 23.80 5.83 18.34
C THR A 98 22.90 4.64 17.98
N GLY A 99 23.10 4.01 16.83
CA GLY A 99 22.23 2.93 16.35
C GLY A 99 20.96 3.44 15.66
N ARG A 100 19.97 2.58 15.54
CA ARG A 100 18.70 2.87 14.86
C ARG A 100 17.90 3.95 15.57
N VAL A 101 17.35 4.89 14.81
CA VAL A 101 16.42 5.91 15.31
C VAL A 101 15.09 5.26 15.76
N GLY A 102 14.58 4.31 15.00
CA GLY A 102 13.31 3.66 15.27
C GLY A 102 13.09 2.40 14.42
N PRO A 103 11.87 1.83 14.45
CA PRO A 103 11.56 0.55 13.81
C PRO A 103 11.60 0.59 12.27
N LEU A 104 11.59 1.77 11.66
CA LEU A 104 11.67 1.94 10.21
C LEU A 104 12.96 2.65 9.77
N HIS A 105 14.00 2.63 10.61
CA HIS A 105 15.26 3.27 10.33
C HIS A 105 15.85 2.86 8.98
N GLY A 106 16.05 3.86 8.09
CA GLY A 106 16.63 3.68 6.77
C GLY A 106 15.73 2.97 5.75
N ILE A 107 14.44 2.79 6.04
CA ILE A 107 13.49 2.11 5.16
C ILE A 107 12.84 3.10 4.20
N PRO A 108 13.02 2.95 2.86
CA PRO A 108 12.37 3.78 1.86
C PRO A 108 10.87 3.49 1.75
N ILE A 109 10.05 4.54 1.83
CA ILE A 109 8.58 4.48 1.79
C ILE A 109 8.06 5.45 0.74
N LEU A 110 7.07 5.02 -0.03
CA LEU A 110 6.30 5.84 -0.95
C LEU A 110 4.96 6.27 -0.33
N VAL A 111 4.51 7.46 -0.67
CA VAL A 111 3.30 8.06 -0.11
C VAL A 111 2.34 8.42 -1.24
N LYS A 112 1.07 7.99 -1.16
CA LYS A 112 0.03 8.36 -2.13
C LYS A 112 -0.09 9.89 -2.24
N ASP A 113 -0.22 10.43 -3.44
CA ASP A 113 -0.09 11.86 -3.71
C ASP A 113 -1.35 12.69 -3.38
N GLU A 114 -2.07 12.29 -2.37
CA GLU A 114 -3.11 13.07 -1.68
C GLU A 114 -2.81 13.24 -0.19
N ILE A 115 -1.66 12.69 0.26
CA ILE A 115 -1.20 12.76 1.65
C ILE A 115 -0.06 13.78 1.69
N ASP A 116 -0.23 14.84 2.44
CA ASP A 116 0.71 15.95 2.56
C ASP A 116 2.10 15.49 2.99
N THR A 117 3.09 15.97 2.25
CA THR A 117 4.49 15.69 2.52
C THR A 117 5.28 16.98 2.34
N ALA A 118 5.74 17.57 3.41
CA ALA A 118 6.51 18.81 3.38
C ALA A 118 7.74 18.70 2.46
N GLY A 119 7.97 19.72 1.66
CA GLY A 119 9.06 19.76 0.67
C GLY A 119 8.70 19.15 -0.70
N MET A 120 7.55 18.50 -0.84
CA MET A 120 7.05 17.97 -2.11
C MET A 120 5.64 18.48 -2.43
N PRO A 121 5.26 18.58 -3.71
CA PRO A 121 3.88 18.91 -4.06
C PRO A 121 2.93 17.77 -3.66
N THR A 122 1.66 18.10 -3.37
CA THR A 122 0.54 17.17 -3.26
C THR A 122 -0.45 17.52 -4.37
N THR A 123 -0.41 16.75 -5.47
CA THR A 123 -1.05 17.17 -6.72
C THR A 123 -2.44 16.57 -6.95
N LEU A 124 -2.87 15.58 -6.15
CA LEU A 124 -4.09 14.81 -6.38
C LEU A 124 -4.16 14.19 -7.79
N GLY A 125 -3.01 14.00 -8.44
CA GLY A 125 -2.90 13.51 -9.81
C GLY A 125 -3.36 14.48 -10.89
N THR A 126 -3.66 15.74 -10.54
CA THR A 126 -4.23 16.76 -11.44
C THR A 126 -3.30 17.95 -11.66
N LEU A 127 -3.31 18.48 -12.90
CA LEU A 127 -2.60 19.72 -13.24
C LEU A 127 -3.11 20.92 -12.44
N VAL A 128 -4.34 20.88 -11.94
CA VAL A 128 -4.91 21.95 -11.10
C VAL A 128 -4.10 22.16 -9.83
N PHE A 129 -3.58 21.09 -9.24
CA PHE A 129 -2.82 21.11 -7.99
C PHE A 129 -1.30 20.93 -8.17
N LYS A 130 -0.78 21.03 -9.40
CA LYS A 130 0.65 20.81 -9.69
C LYS A 130 1.62 21.62 -8.82
N ASP A 131 1.20 22.80 -8.39
CA ASP A 131 1.99 23.74 -7.59
C ASP A 131 1.56 23.80 -6.12
N TYR A 132 0.59 22.97 -5.70
CA TYR A 132 0.17 22.92 -4.31
C TYR A 132 1.23 22.26 -3.45
N ARG A 133 1.82 23.03 -2.52
CA ARG A 133 2.90 22.60 -1.62
C ARG A 133 2.48 22.76 -0.17
N PRO A 134 2.19 21.65 0.52
CA PRO A 134 1.83 21.70 1.92
C PRO A 134 3.04 22.18 2.78
N PRO A 135 2.83 23.08 3.73
CA PRO A 135 3.91 23.58 4.61
C PRO A 135 4.33 22.57 5.68
N LYS A 136 3.50 21.57 5.94
CA LYS A 136 3.70 20.55 6.97
C LYS A 136 3.41 19.15 6.43
N ASP A 137 4.09 18.16 7.00
CA ASP A 137 3.74 16.75 6.79
C ASP A 137 2.32 16.45 7.31
N ALA A 138 1.66 15.49 6.69
CA ALA A 138 0.53 14.80 7.31
C ALA A 138 0.98 14.11 8.60
N PHE A 139 0.06 13.93 9.56
CA PHE A 139 0.38 13.28 10.83
C PHE A 139 1.11 11.94 10.66
N VAL A 140 0.64 11.09 9.75
CA VAL A 140 1.26 9.78 9.49
C VAL A 140 2.67 9.91 8.90
N VAL A 141 2.91 10.90 8.04
CA VAL A 141 4.23 11.14 7.42
C VAL A 141 5.24 11.61 8.45
N ASP A 142 4.86 12.53 9.34
CA ASP A 142 5.69 12.98 10.48
C ASP A 142 6.08 11.78 11.37
N ARG A 143 5.12 10.90 11.70
CA ARG A 143 5.40 9.69 12.48
C ARG A 143 6.38 8.76 11.78
N LEU A 144 6.25 8.57 10.46
CA LEU A 144 7.19 7.75 9.68
C LEU A 144 8.60 8.33 9.71
N ARG A 145 8.75 9.64 9.53
CA ARG A 145 10.06 10.30 9.63
C ARG A 145 10.68 10.16 11.04
N LYS A 146 9.87 10.34 12.09
CA LYS A 146 10.30 10.13 13.48
C LYS A 146 10.72 8.70 13.77
N ALA A 147 10.12 7.73 13.09
CA ALA A 147 10.50 6.30 13.15
C ALA A 147 11.75 5.96 12.31
N GLY A 148 12.34 6.94 11.63
CA GLY A 148 13.54 6.80 10.82
C GLY A 148 13.29 6.35 9.38
N ALA A 149 12.05 6.42 8.87
CA ALA A 149 11.76 6.13 7.48
C ALA A 149 12.31 7.23 6.54
N ILE A 150 12.65 6.83 5.32
CA ILE A 150 13.01 7.73 4.21
C ILE A 150 11.78 7.86 3.31
N ILE A 151 11.22 9.06 3.21
CA ILE A 151 10.17 9.30 2.23
C ILE A 151 10.82 9.40 0.85
N LEU A 152 10.66 8.34 0.06
CA LEU A 152 11.30 8.20 -1.24
C LEU A 152 10.64 9.07 -2.32
N GLY A 153 9.34 9.30 -2.19
CA GLY A 153 8.56 10.10 -3.14
C GLY A 153 7.07 9.92 -2.98
N LYS A 154 6.34 10.50 -3.94
CA LYS A 154 4.88 10.44 -4.03
C LYS A 154 4.48 9.52 -5.19
N THR A 155 3.43 8.70 -4.97
CA THR A 155 2.90 7.80 -5.99
C THR A 155 1.72 8.43 -6.73
N THR A 156 1.56 8.05 -7.99
CA THR A 156 0.36 8.38 -8.75
C THR A 156 -0.91 7.85 -8.07
N LEU A 157 -2.02 8.50 -8.34
CA LEU A 157 -3.35 8.12 -7.87
C LEU A 157 -4.38 8.47 -8.93
N SER A 158 -5.61 7.97 -8.78
CA SER A 158 -6.72 8.46 -9.60
C SER A 158 -6.89 9.95 -9.42
N GLU A 159 -7.03 10.70 -10.49
CA GLU A 159 -7.23 12.14 -10.40
C GLU A 159 -8.39 12.50 -9.46
N PHE A 160 -8.13 13.35 -8.45
CA PHE A 160 -9.03 13.64 -7.33
C PHE A 160 -9.48 12.38 -6.55
N ALA A 161 -8.63 11.38 -6.44
CA ALA A 161 -8.88 10.12 -5.72
C ALA A 161 -10.10 9.30 -6.21
N ALA A 162 -10.62 9.54 -7.40
CA ALA A 162 -11.82 8.88 -7.92
C ALA A 162 -11.55 8.05 -9.19
N GLY A 163 -11.85 6.76 -9.15
CA GLY A 163 -11.70 5.84 -10.30
C GLY A 163 -10.43 5.00 -10.27
N ASP A 164 -9.93 4.59 -11.44
CA ASP A 164 -8.64 3.94 -11.62
C ASP A 164 -7.51 4.96 -11.79
N THR A 165 -6.27 4.50 -11.73
CA THR A 165 -5.11 5.40 -11.63
C THR A 165 -4.70 5.97 -12.98
N TYR A 166 -5.36 7.04 -13.35
CA TYR A 166 -5.00 7.95 -14.43
C TYR A 166 -5.33 9.39 -14.02
N GLY A 167 -4.58 10.35 -14.57
CA GLY A 167 -4.74 11.76 -14.25
C GLY A 167 -3.96 12.66 -15.19
N SER A 168 -4.36 13.92 -15.26
CA SER A 168 -3.80 14.92 -16.17
C SER A 168 -2.31 15.23 -15.91
N MET A 169 -1.82 14.98 -14.67
CA MET A 169 -0.41 15.17 -14.33
C MET A 169 0.53 14.12 -14.92
N PHE A 170 0.08 12.89 -15.17
CA PHE A 170 0.98 11.78 -15.45
C PHE A 170 0.47 10.80 -16.53
N GLY A 171 -0.79 10.90 -16.96
CA GLY A 171 -1.42 9.92 -17.86
C GLY A 171 -1.95 8.71 -17.08
N SER A 172 -1.44 7.51 -17.35
CA SER A 172 -1.93 6.26 -16.75
C SER A 172 -0.84 5.48 -16.03
N THR A 173 -1.19 4.87 -14.91
CA THR A 173 -0.34 3.88 -14.21
C THR A 173 -0.66 2.49 -14.72
N ARG A 174 0.37 1.72 -15.03
CA ARG A 174 0.30 0.37 -15.61
C ARG A 174 0.45 -0.69 -14.55
N ASN A 175 -0.29 -1.80 -14.71
CA ASN A 175 -0.14 -2.95 -13.84
C ASN A 175 1.19 -3.67 -14.15
N PRO A 176 2.07 -3.93 -13.16
CA PRO A 176 3.34 -4.58 -13.42
C PRO A 176 3.23 -6.06 -13.82
N TYR A 177 2.10 -6.73 -13.61
CA TYR A 177 1.88 -8.10 -14.09
C TYR A 177 1.44 -8.14 -15.56
N ASP A 178 0.74 -7.09 -16.02
CA ASP A 178 0.38 -6.85 -17.42
C ASP A 178 0.30 -5.33 -17.69
N PRO A 179 1.32 -4.71 -18.30
CA PRO A 179 1.37 -3.27 -18.54
C PRO A 179 0.31 -2.73 -19.51
N THR A 180 -0.50 -3.56 -20.13
CA THR A 180 -1.66 -3.14 -20.95
C THR A 180 -2.90 -2.87 -20.10
N ARG A 181 -2.86 -3.20 -18.80
CA ARG A 181 -3.97 -3.13 -17.86
C ARG A 181 -3.76 -2.07 -16.78
N THR A 182 -4.86 -1.64 -16.16
CA THR A 182 -4.85 -0.72 -15.03
C THR A 182 -4.24 -1.36 -13.77
N ALA A 183 -3.55 -0.58 -12.98
CA ALA A 183 -3.08 -0.99 -11.65
C ALA A 183 -4.20 -0.93 -10.58
N GLY A 184 -5.43 -0.61 -11.00
CA GLY A 184 -6.52 -0.30 -10.07
C GLY A 184 -6.44 1.13 -9.55
N GLY A 185 -7.21 1.42 -8.53
CA GLY A 185 -7.27 2.77 -7.95
C GLY A 185 -8.17 2.82 -6.70
N SER A 186 -8.08 3.94 -6.01
CA SER A 186 -7.32 5.15 -6.38
C SER A 186 -5.83 5.08 -6.02
N SER A 187 -5.34 4.15 -5.19
CA SER A 187 -3.92 3.99 -4.81
C SER A 187 -3.13 3.07 -5.78
N GLY A 188 -3.41 3.13 -7.09
CA GLY A 188 -2.77 2.22 -8.06
C GLY A 188 -1.27 2.45 -8.20
N GLY A 189 -0.80 3.69 -8.05
CA GLY A 189 0.63 3.98 -8.03
C GLY A 189 1.35 3.31 -6.86
N SER A 190 0.81 3.39 -5.65
CA SER A 190 1.34 2.66 -4.48
C SER A 190 1.33 1.15 -4.72
N GLY A 191 0.24 0.61 -5.31
CA GLY A 191 0.12 -0.79 -5.68
C GLY A 191 1.18 -1.24 -6.69
N ALA A 192 1.27 -0.55 -7.83
CA ALA A 192 2.22 -0.89 -8.89
C ALA A 192 3.68 -0.76 -8.44
N ALA A 193 4.01 0.33 -7.74
CA ALA A 193 5.35 0.56 -7.22
C ALA A 193 5.81 -0.56 -6.27
N LEU A 194 4.97 -0.93 -5.29
CA LEU A 194 5.30 -2.00 -4.35
C LEU A 194 5.42 -3.35 -5.06
N ALA A 195 4.48 -3.69 -5.93
CA ALA A 195 4.51 -4.96 -6.67
C ALA A 195 5.81 -5.11 -7.46
N ALA A 196 6.26 -4.03 -8.11
CA ALA A 196 7.50 -3.98 -8.89
C ALA A 196 8.77 -3.81 -8.05
N ASN A 197 8.68 -3.84 -6.73
CA ASN A 197 9.82 -3.61 -5.83
C ASN A 197 10.52 -2.26 -6.08
N LEU A 198 9.76 -1.17 -6.24
CA LEU A 198 10.29 0.20 -6.37
C LEU A 198 10.35 0.92 -5.01
N SER A 199 9.86 0.29 -3.96
CA SER A 199 9.94 0.73 -2.57
C SER A 199 9.78 -0.49 -1.65
N MET A 200 10.08 -0.31 -0.38
CA MET A 200 9.82 -1.37 0.61
C MET A 200 8.38 -1.38 1.10
N LEU A 201 7.85 -0.20 1.39
CA LEU A 201 6.52 0.03 1.95
C LEU A 201 5.85 1.18 1.21
N ALA A 202 4.53 1.28 1.31
CA ALA A 202 3.81 2.45 0.83
C ALA A 202 2.58 2.76 1.69
N LEU A 203 2.13 4.01 1.60
CA LEU A 203 0.83 4.43 2.09
C LEU A 203 -0.17 4.50 0.93
N GLY A 204 -1.39 4.05 1.20
CA GLY A 204 -2.56 4.28 0.39
C GLY A 204 -3.64 5.01 1.18
N GLU A 205 -4.72 5.35 0.51
CA GLU A 205 -5.96 5.81 1.13
C GLU A 205 -7.13 5.03 0.53
N GLU A 206 -8.14 4.77 1.34
CA GLU A 206 -9.36 4.14 0.88
C GLU A 206 -10.61 4.75 1.51
N THR A 207 -11.51 5.20 0.63
CA THR A 207 -12.90 5.48 0.97
C THR A 207 -13.78 4.23 0.78
N ALA A 208 -13.70 3.56 -0.36
CA ALA A 208 -14.55 2.41 -0.71
C ALA A 208 -13.78 1.13 -1.09
N ALA A 209 -12.73 1.26 -1.90
CA ALA A 209 -11.95 0.13 -2.42
C ALA A 209 -10.51 0.53 -2.80
N SER A 210 -10.10 1.75 -2.49
CA SER A 210 -8.91 2.39 -3.08
C SER A 210 -7.57 1.88 -2.54
N ILE A 211 -7.55 1.05 -1.50
CA ILE A 211 -6.38 0.29 -1.03
C ILE A 211 -6.52 -1.19 -1.46
N ARG A 212 -7.68 -1.78 -1.19
CA ARG A 212 -7.90 -3.22 -1.38
C ARG A 212 -7.88 -3.63 -2.83
N ARG A 213 -8.52 -2.86 -3.74
CA ARG A 213 -8.51 -3.16 -5.18
C ARG A 213 -7.10 -3.12 -5.77
N PRO A 214 -6.30 -2.05 -5.59
CA PRO A 214 -4.88 -2.09 -5.97
C PRO A 214 -4.11 -3.23 -5.30
N GLY A 215 -4.40 -3.54 -4.03
CA GLY A 215 -3.82 -4.67 -3.32
C GLY A 215 -4.07 -6.01 -4.01
N GLY A 216 -5.33 -6.31 -4.35
CA GLY A 216 -5.72 -7.55 -5.02
C GLY A 216 -5.12 -7.66 -6.43
N TRP A 217 -5.19 -6.59 -7.23
CA TRP A 217 -4.69 -6.58 -8.60
C TRP A 217 -3.17 -6.48 -8.73
N ASN A 218 -2.44 -6.25 -7.64
CA ASN A 218 -0.97 -6.16 -7.62
C ASN A 218 -0.33 -7.17 -6.65
N ALA A 219 -1.05 -8.20 -6.21
CA ALA A 219 -0.58 -9.25 -5.31
C ALA A 219 0.10 -8.69 -4.04
N LEU A 220 -0.57 -7.81 -3.32
CA LEU A 220 -0.06 -7.14 -2.12
C LEU A 220 -0.92 -7.44 -0.89
N VAL A 221 -0.27 -7.27 0.26
CA VAL A 221 -0.93 -7.20 1.56
C VAL A 221 -1.29 -5.75 1.84
N THR A 222 -2.56 -5.49 2.11
CA THR A 222 -3.05 -4.14 2.35
C THR A 222 -4.10 -4.11 3.46
N LEU A 223 -4.18 -3.01 4.18
CA LEU A 223 -5.15 -2.82 5.25
C LEU A 223 -5.84 -1.47 5.10
N ARG A 224 -7.16 -1.47 5.08
CA ARG A 224 -7.97 -0.31 5.42
C ARG A 224 -8.30 -0.41 6.91
N PRO A 225 -7.69 0.45 7.75
CA PRO A 225 -7.89 0.37 9.20
C PRO A 225 -9.29 0.85 9.59
N THR A 226 -9.69 0.51 10.80
CA THR A 226 -10.89 1.06 11.44
C THR A 226 -10.83 2.58 11.44
N PRO A 227 -11.92 3.29 11.07
CA PRO A 227 -11.99 4.74 11.19
C PRO A 227 -11.63 5.23 12.60
N GLY A 228 -10.67 6.15 12.67
CA GLY A 228 -10.16 6.65 13.96
C GLY A 228 -8.97 5.85 14.53
N LEU A 229 -8.51 4.79 13.87
CA LEU A 229 -7.27 4.11 14.29
C LEU A 229 -6.02 4.85 13.79
N VAL A 230 -6.08 5.38 12.58
CA VAL A 230 -5.01 6.16 11.94
C VAL A 230 -5.54 7.55 11.62
N SER A 231 -4.75 8.58 11.91
CA SER A 231 -5.13 9.97 11.64
C SER A 231 -5.18 10.27 10.13
N ARG A 232 -6.11 11.16 9.78
CA ARG A 232 -6.33 11.68 8.41
C ARG A 232 -5.87 13.13 8.27
N THR A 233 -5.24 13.72 9.29
CA THR A 233 -4.72 15.08 9.24
C THR A 233 -3.68 15.23 8.14
N GLY A 234 -3.89 16.19 7.24
CA GLY A 234 -3.04 16.40 6.07
C GLY A 234 -3.31 15.42 4.92
N MET A 235 -4.49 14.83 4.88
CA MET A 235 -4.97 14.01 3.76
C MET A 235 -6.17 14.70 3.09
N TRP A 236 -6.21 14.68 1.76
CA TRP A 236 -7.37 15.12 1.00
C TRP A 236 -8.62 14.30 1.39
N ASP A 237 -9.76 14.95 1.49
CA ASP A 237 -11.04 14.34 1.89
C ASP A 237 -11.01 13.69 3.29
N GLY A 238 -10.14 14.21 4.17
CA GLY A 238 -9.97 13.74 5.54
C GLY A 238 -11.11 14.14 6.48
N TYR A 239 -10.73 14.69 7.68
CA TYR A 239 -11.71 15.18 8.66
C TYR A 239 -12.48 16.41 8.07
N PRO A 240 -13.80 16.56 8.32
CA PRO A 240 -14.64 15.73 9.19
C PRO A 240 -15.36 14.55 8.52
N THR A 241 -15.10 14.22 7.26
CA THR A 241 -15.70 13.03 6.66
C THR A 241 -15.22 11.76 7.36
N THR A 242 -16.01 10.69 7.34
CA THR A 242 -15.66 9.46 8.06
C THR A 242 -15.18 8.31 7.15
N PRO A 243 -15.53 8.27 5.85
CA PRO A 243 -15.25 7.06 5.07
C PRO A 243 -13.78 6.91 4.63
N ALA A 244 -13.07 8.01 4.38
CA ALA A 244 -11.69 7.98 3.91
C ALA A 244 -10.71 7.59 5.02
N GLN A 245 -9.81 6.63 4.77
CA GLN A 245 -8.82 6.15 5.74
C GLN A 245 -7.46 5.97 5.09
N VAL A 246 -6.40 6.52 5.69
CA VAL A 246 -5.03 6.18 5.33
C VAL A 246 -4.71 4.77 5.82
N GLY A 247 -4.09 3.96 4.96
CA GLY A 247 -3.73 2.61 5.33
C GLY A 247 -2.39 2.15 4.78
N PRO A 248 -1.75 1.17 5.48
CA PRO A 248 -0.49 0.59 5.08
C PRO A 248 -0.65 -0.37 3.90
N MET A 249 0.36 -0.39 3.04
CA MET A 249 0.52 -1.34 1.93
C MET A 249 1.93 -1.94 1.98
N ALA A 250 2.04 -3.25 1.84
CA ALA A 250 3.30 -3.98 1.89
C ALA A 250 3.25 -5.25 1.03
N ARG A 251 4.39 -5.92 0.86
CA ARG A 251 4.47 -7.23 0.21
C ARG A 251 4.17 -8.39 1.14
N THR A 252 4.35 -8.20 2.46
CA THR A 252 4.12 -9.23 3.49
C THR A 252 3.28 -8.69 4.64
N VAL A 253 2.56 -9.59 5.32
CA VAL A 253 1.79 -9.27 6.53
C VAL A 253 2.71 -8.75 7.64
N THR A 254 3.93 -9.31 7.75
CA THR A 254 4.91 -8.89 8.76
C THR A 254 5.31 -7.43 8.60
N ASP A 255 5.63 -7.01 7.39
CA ASP A 255 6.08 -5.64 7.14
C ASP A 255 4.91 -4.65 7.19
N LEU A 256 3.70 -5.09 6.78
CA LEU A 256 2.48 -4.29 6.95
C LEU A 256 2.21 -4.02 8.44
N ALA A 257 2.31 -5.04 9.31
CA ALA A 257 2.10 -4.89 10.75
C ALA A 257 3.10 -3.90 11.37
N ARG A 258 4.38 -3.96 10.96
CA ARG A 258 5.42 -2.99 11.39
C ARG A 258 5.11 -1.56 10.95
N LEU A 259 4.61 -1.39 9.74
CA LEU A 259 4.20 -0.07 9.25
C LEU A 259 3.00 0.44 10.06
N LEU A 260 2.01 -0.40 10.31
CA LEU A 260 0.84 -0.05 11.12
C LEU A 260 1.23 0.35 12.55
N ASP A 261 2.19 -0.34 13.20
CA ASP A 261 2.69 -0.01 14.53
C ASP A 261 3.18 1.44 14.63
N VAL A 262 3.71 1.99 13.55
CA VAL A 262 4.18 3.38 13.47
C VAL A 262 3.05 4.35 13.16
N MET A 263 2.08 3.96 12.35
CA MET A 263 1.02 4.86 11.86
C MET A 263 -0.04 5.18 12.93
N VAL A 264 -0.33 4.23 13.82
CA VAL A 264 -1.41 4.33 14.81
C VAL A 264 -1.08 5.34 15.91
N GLY A 265 -2.06 6.17 16.30
CA GLY A 265 -1.92 7.07 17.43
C GLY A 265 -2.99 8.17 17.46
N TYR A 266 -3.14 8.77 18.64
CA TYR A 266 -4.04 9.90 18.84
C TYR A 266 -3.48 11.18 18.21
N ASP A 267 -4.33 11.87 17.48
CA ASP A 267 -4.08 13.16 16.87
C ASP A 267 -5.18 14.16 17.23
N PRO A 268 -4.88 15.23 17.96
CA PRO A 268 -5.86 16.25 18.32
C PRO A 268 -6.49 16.97 17.11
N GLU A 269 -5.78 17.03 15.96
CA GLU A 269 -6.29 17.65 14.73
C GLU A 269 -7.28 16.72 13.97
N ASP A 270 -7.30 15.41 14.28
CA ASP A 270 -8.33 14.46 13.84
C ASP A 270 -9.03 13.83 15.06
N PRO A 271 -10.07 14.47 15.59
CA PRO A 271 -10.74 14.03 16.83
C PRO A 271 -11.31 12.61 16.76
N LEU A 272 -11.53 12.06 15.55
CA LEU A 272 -12.00 10.67 15.41
C LEU A 272 -10.99 9.68 16.01
N THR A 273 -9.71 10.02 16.04
CA THR A 273 -8.66 9.17 16.62
C THR A 273 -8.80 8.98 18.14
N ALA A 274 -9.61 9.79 18.79
CA ALA A 274 -9.95 9.61 20.21
C ALA A 274 -10.70 8.28 20.47
N LEU A 275 -11.43 7.75 19.47
CA LEU A 275 -12.09 6.44 19.58
C LEU A 275 -11.09 5.29 19.76
N GLY A 276 -9.87 5.45 19.24
CA GLY A 276 -8.78 4.46 19.36
C GLY A 276 -7.95 4.56 20.64
N VAL A 277 -8.11 5.62 21.45
CA VAL A 277 -7.22 5.86 22.61
C VAL A 277 -7.30 4.75 23.66
N ASN A 278 -8.49 4.19 23.86
CA ASN A 278 -8.72 3.13 24.84
C ASN A 278 -8.47 1.73 24.26
N VAL A 279 -8.16 1.62 22.98
CA VAL A 279 -7.78 0.33 22.37
C VAL A 279 -6.37 -0.02 22.85
N LYS A 280 -6.25 -1.15 23.52
CA LYS A 280 -4.99 -1.58 24.16
C LYS A 280 -3.90 -1.77 23.10
N HIS A 281 -2.92 -0.87 23.06
CA HIS A 281 -1.81 -0.91 22.11
C HIS A 281 -0.74 -1.93 22.54
N VAL A 282 -0.93 -3.16 22.12
CA VAL A 282 0.18 -4.11 21.95
C VAL A 282 0.65 -3.96 20.49
N PRO A 283 1.95 -3.91 20.22
CA PRO A 283 2.38 -3.81 18.81
C PRO A 283 1.71 -4.86 17.92
N TYR A 284 1.17 -4.44 16.80
CA TYR A 284 0.44 -5.30 15.85
C TYR A 284 1.30 -6.44 15.33
N SER A 285 2.61 -6.22 15.21
CA SER A 285 3.59 -7.25 14.85
C SER A 285 3.66 -8.42 15.84
N LYS A 286 3.13 -8.28 17.06
CA LYS A 286 3.05 -9.37 18.06
C LYS A 286 1.85 -10.30 17.89
N TYR A 287 0.89 -9.94 17.06
CA TYR A 287 -0.28 -10.79 16.80
C TYR A 287 -0.06 -11.81 15.67
N LEU A 288 1.13 -11.81 15.03
CA LEU A 288 1.46 -12.69 13.94
C LEU A 288 1.69 -14.12 14.44
N ASP A 289 0.75 -15.01 14.14
CA ASP A 289 0.75 -16.41 14.56
C ASP A 289 0.56 -17.33 13.35
N ARG A 290 1.54 -18.20 13.08
CA ARG A 290 1.47 -19.19 11.98
C ARG A 290 0.32 -20.18 12.13
N ASN A 291 -0.13 -20.41 13.36
CA ASN A 291 -1.26 -21.27 13.66
C ASN A 291 -2.59 -20.51 13.79
N GLY A 292 -2.62 -19.25 13.42
CA GLY A 292 -3.77 -18.35 13.61
C GLY A 292 -5.08 -18.83 12.97
N LEU A 293 -5.01 -19.68 11.95
CA LEU A 293 -6.19 -20.29 11.30
C LEU A 293 -6.69 -21.57 11.99
N LYS A 294 -5.89 -22.20 12.86
CA LYS A 294 -6.32 -23.43 13.57
C LYS A 294 -7.48 -23.11 14.52
N GLY A 295 -8.63 -23.71 14.26
CA GLY A 295 -9.85 -23.52 15.03
C GLY A 295 -10.55 -22.19 14.79
N ALA A 296 -10.01 -21.31 13.93
CA ALA A 296 -10.68 -20.09 13.53
C ALA A 296 -11.97 -20.39 12.76
N ARG A 297 -12.99 -19.55 12.96
CA ARG A 297 -14.30 -19.66 12.27
C ARG A 297 -14.45 -18.52 11.29
N ILE A 298 -14.52 -18.84 10.01
CA ILE A 298 -14.52 -17.88 8.90
C ILE A 298 -15.85 -17.96 8.15
N GLY A 299 -16.59 -16.85 8.12
CA GLY A 299 -17.81 -16.74 7.31
C GLY A 299 -17.46 -16.39 5.86
N VAL A 300 -18.09 -17.03 4.89
CA VAL A 300 -17.85 -16.77 3.45
C VAL A 300 -19.00 -15.99 2.86
N LEU A 301 -18.73 -14.77 2.48
CA LEU A 301 -19.67 -13.92 1.77
C LEU A 301 -19.55 -14.17 0.26
N ARG A 302 -20.52 -14.90 -0.30
CA ARG A 302 -20.57 -15.25 -1.73
C ARG A 302 -21.37 -14.27 -2.57
N GLU A 303 -22.13 -13.40 -1.91
CA GLU A 303 -22.97 -12.45 -2.60
C GLU A 303 -22.14 -11.51 -3.46
N VAL A 304 -22.55 -11.31 -4.72
CA VAL A 304 -21.90 -10.35 -5.62
C VAL A 304 -22.14 -8.93 -5.10
N LEU A 305 -21.07 -8.22 -4.82
CA LEU A 305 -21.08 -6.89 -4.22
C LEU A 305 -20.67 -5.77 -5.19
N GLY A 306 -20.07 -6.13 -6.33
CA GLY A 306 -19.72 -5.20 -7.39
C GLY A 306 -20.93 -4.81 -8.23
N ASN A 307 -21.02 -3.53 -8.61
CA ASN A 307 -22.04 -3.07 -9.54
C ASN A 307 -21.72 -3.58 -10.95
N ALA A 308 -22.74 -4.00 -11.68
CA ALA A 308 -22.65 -4.48 -13.06
C ALA A 308 -21.73 -5.71 -13.28
N THR A 309 -21.36 -6.43 -12.23
CA THR A 309 -20.66 -7.71 -12.37
C THR A 309 -21.65 -8.80 -12.79
N ASP A 310 -21.34 -9.50 -13.88
CA ASP A 310 -22.11 -10.65 -14.33
C ASP A 310 -21.41 -11.94 -13.89
N PRO A 311 -22.02 -12.74 -12.97
CA PRO A 311 -21.45 -14.01 -12.53
C PRO A 311 -21.31 -15.06 -13.64
N ALA A 312 -22.01 -14.90 -14.76
CA ALA A 312 -21.89 -15.77 -15.92
C ALA A 312 -20.70 -15.44 -16.82
N SER A 313 -20.10 -14.24 -16.66
CA SER A 313 -18.95 -13.80 -17.48
C SER A 313 -17.72 -14.69 -17.28
N ALA A 314 -16.87 -14.76 -18.31
CA ALA A 314 -15.60 -15.48 -18.24
C ALA A 314 -14.66 -14.88 -17.20
N GLU A 315 -14.64 -13.55 -17.12
CA GLU A 315 -13.82 -12.78 -16.18
C GLU A 315 -14.18 -13.10 -14.72
N PHE A 316 -15.48 -13.14 -14.38
CA PHE A 316 -15.93 -13.51 -13.04
C PHE A 316 -15.53 -14.95 -12.72
N LYS A 317 -15.79 -15.90 -13.63
CA LYS A 317 -15.46 -17.32 -13.44
C LYS A 317 -13.96 -17.55 -13.25
N ALA A 318 -13.11 -16.80 -13.97
CA ALA A 318 -11.66 -16.88 -13.84
C ALA A 318 -11.18 -16.51 -12.42
N VAL A 319 -11.81 -15.54 -11.77
CA VAL A 319 -11.53 -15.18 -10.37
C VAL A 319 -12.18 -16.15 -9.40
N ASP A 320 -13.37 -16.64 -9.72
CA ASP A 320 -14.13 -17.57 -8.86
C ASP A 320 -13.39 -18.88 -8.64
N VAL A 321 -12.78 -19.44 -9.68
CA VAL A 321 -11.93 -20.65 -9.58
C VAL A 321 -10.82 -20.47 -8.55
N VAL A 322 -10.17 -19.29 -8.52
CA VAL A 322 -9.13 -19.00 -7.54
C VAL A 322 -9.71 -18.88 -6.14
N PHE A 323 -10.89 -18.27 -6.02
CA PHE A 323 -11.57 -18.13 -4.73
C PHE A 323 -11.96 -19.48 -4.12
N GLU A 324 -12.49 -20.41 -4.91
CA GLU A 324 -12.81 -21.77 -4.43
C GLU A 324 -11.56 -22.51 -3.92
N ARG A 325 -10.43 -22.38 -4.62
CA ARG A 325 -9.15 -22.90 -4.14
C ARG A 325 -8.76 -22.26 -2.81
N THR A 326 -8.89 -20.93 -2.69
CA THR A 326 -8.60 -20.18 -1.46
C THR A 326 -9.43 -20.69 -0.28
N LEU A 327 -10.71 -21.01 -0.47
CA LEU A 327 -11.55 -21.59 0.58
C LEU A 327 -11.09 -22.99 1.00
N ALA A 328 -10.61 -23.79 0.06
CA ALA A 328 -10.02 -25.10 0.36
C ALA A 328 -8.70 -24.94 1.17
N GLU A 329 -7.87 -23.96 0.83
CA GLU A 329 -6.63 -23.63 1.55
C GLU A 329 -6.89 -23.18 3.00
N LEU A 330 -7.92 -22.34 3.23
CA LEU A 330 -8.34 -21.96 4.58
C LEU A 330 -8.74 -23.18 5.43
N LYS A 331 -9.50 -24.10 4.86
CA LYS A 331 -9.90 -25.36 5.51
C LYS A 331 -8.67 -26.24 5.80
N ALA A 332 -7.75 -26.37 4.85
CA ALA A 332 -6.53 -27.14 5.01
C ALA A 332 -5.61 -26.54 6.09
N ALA A 333 -5.62 -25.23 6.28
CA ALA A 333 -4.90 -24.53 7.36
C ALA A 333 -5.60 -24.67 8.73
N GLY A 334 -6.73 -25.33 8.82
CA GLY A 334 -7.44 -25.68 10.06
C GLY A 334 -8.59 -24.75 10.43
N ALA A 335 -9.04 -23.89 9.52
CA ALA A 335 -10.22 -23.06 9.75
C ALA A 335 -11.51 -23.83 9.53
N THR A 336 -12.52 -23.52 10.34
CA THR A 336 -13.92 -23.89 10.09
C THR A 336 -14.56 -22.84 9.20
N VAL A 337 -14.97 -23.23 8.01
CA VAL A 337 -15.56 -22.31 7.03
C VAL A 337 -17.10 -22.44 7.08
N VAL A 338 -17.77 -21.32 7.37
CA VAL A 338 -19.23 -21.17 7.35
C VAL A 338 -19.62 -20.58 5.99
N ASP A 339 -20.19 -21.43 5.11
CA ASP A 339 -20.40 -21.13 3.68
C ASP A 339 -21.73 -21.71 3.17
N PRO A 340 -22.63 -20.91 2.62
CA PRO A 340 -22.57 -19.45 2.51
C PRO A 340 -22.91 -18.74 3.83
N LEU A 341 -22.32 -17.55 4.04
CA LEU A 341 -22.78 -16.62 5.06
C LEU A 341 -23.80 -15.66 4.45
N VAL A 342 -24.98 -15.59 5.04
CA VAL A 342 -26.05 -14.66 4.61
C VAL A 342 -26.13 -13.50 5.59
N ILE A 343 -25.92 -12.28 5.11
CA ILE A 343 -26.14 -11.05 5.85
C ILE A 343 -27.52 -10.50 5.49
N PRO A 344 -28.47 -10.39 6.44
CA PRO A 344 -29.83 -9.92 6.15
C PRO A 344 -29.83 -8.55 5.46
N ASP A 345 -30.65 -8.40 4.44
CA ASP A 345 -30.85 -7.18 3.65
C ASP A 345 -29.58 -6.56 3.04
N LEU A 346 -28.46 -7.31 2.90
CA LEU A 346 -27.17 -6.77 2.50
C LEU A 346 -27.24 -5.88 1.26
N LYS A 347 -27.75 -6.40 0.14
CA LYS A 347 -27.84 -5.62 -1.12
C LYS A 347 -28.75 -4.41 -1.00
N LYS A 348 -29.88 -4.56 -0.33
CA LYS A 348 -30.84 -3.47 -0.11
C LYS A 348 -30.21 -2.34 0.70
N LEU A 349 -29.51 -2.66 1.79
CA LEU A 349 -28.84 -1.68 2.65
C LEU A 349 -27.63 -1.04 1.93
N MET A 350 -26.84 -1.83 1.21
CA MET A 350 -25.70 -1.31 0.43
C MET A 350 -26.13 -0.44 -0.76
N ALA A 351 -27.35 -0.60 -1.27
CA ALA A 351 -27.88 0.23 -2.35
C ALA A 351 -28.29 1.63 -1.87
N VAL A 352 -28.52 1.82 -0.57
CA VAL A 352 -28.83 3.15 -0.05
C VAL A 352 -27.61 4.05 -0.18
N ARG A 353 -27.75 5.13 -0.94
CA ARG A 353 -26.69 6.11 -1.17
C ARG A 353 -27.23 7.49 -0.83
N ALA A 354 -26.41 8.27 -0.16
CA ALA A 354 -26.67 9.69 0.05
C ALA A 354 -25.35 10.46 0.00
N THR A 355 -25.40 11.71 -0.39
CA THR A 355 -24.29 12.64 -0.33
C THR A 355 -24.58 13.74 0.68
N HIS A 356 -23.53 14.25 1.27
CA HIS A 356 -23.59 15.41 2.15
C HIS A 356 -22.61 16.45 1.61
N PRO A 357 -23.00 17.22 0.59
CA PRO A 357 -22.10 18.15 -0.11
C PRO A 357 -21.49 19.20 0.82
N GLU A 358 -22.24 19.68 1.79
CA GLU A 358 -21.76 20.68 2.76
C GLU A 358 -20.62 20.11 3.63
N LEU A 359 -20.70 18.86 4.04
CA LEU A 359 -19.64 18.19 4.81
C LEU A 359 -18.39 17.96 3.95
N ALA A 360 -18.56 17.60 2.67
CA ALA A 360 -17.47 17.44 1.73
C ALA A 360 -16.77 18.78 1.45
N GLU A 361 -17.54 19.87 1.31
CA GLU A 361 -16.99 21.23 1.14
C GLU A 361 -16.23 21.67 2.40
N GLU A 362 -16.76 21.42 3.60
CA GLU A 362 -16.07 21.70 4.86
C GLU A 362 -14.74 20.95 4.96
N ALA A 363 -14.72 19.65 4.63
CA ALA A 363 -13.50 18.85 4.64
C ALA A 363 -12.45 19.42 3.68
N MET A 364 -12.86 19.80 2.47
CA MET A 364 -11.98 20.44 1.50
C MET A 364 -11.43 21.77 2.00
N GLN A 365 -12.26 22.62 2.60
CA GLN A 365 -11.84 23.92 3.11
C GLN A 365 -10.89 23.79 4.31
N LEU A 366 -11.14 22.84 5.21
CA LEU A 366 -10.23 22.53 6.33
C LEU A 366 -8.87 22.03 5.82
N TYR A 367 -8.88 21.14 4.84
CA TYR A 367 -7.64 20.65 4.23
C TYR A 367 -6.86 21.78 3.54
N LEU A 368 -7.50 22.55 2.66
CA LEU A 368 -6.87 23.66 1.93
C LEU A 368 -6.47 24.82 2.84
N GLY A 369 -7.15 24.98 3.99
CA GLY A 369 -6.81 25.95 5.04
C GLY A 369 -5.46 25.69 5.68
N ARG A 370 -4.92 24.48 5.59
CA ARG A 370 -3.54 24.14 6.03
C ARG A 370 -2.44 24.81 5.20
N THR A 371 -2.79 25.27 3.98
CA THR A 371 -1.88 25.99 3.06
C THR A 371 -2.47 27.38 2.76
N PRO A 372 -2.24 28.37 3.66
CA PRO A 372 -2.88 29.69 3.58
C PRO A 372 -2.67 30.45 2.28
N ASP A 373 -1.54 30.25 1.61
CA ASP A 373 -1.19 30.94 0.36
C ASP A 373 -1.78 30.29 -0.88
N TRP A 374 -2.46 29.14 -0.75
CA TRP A 374 -3.10 28.47 -1.89
C TRP A 374 -4.36 29.23 -2.34
N PRO A 375 -4.45 29.67 -3.62
CA PRO A 375 -5.52 30.57 -4.06
C PRO A 375 -6.86 29.87 -4.34
N PHE A 376 -6.85 28.56 -4.65
CA PHE A 376 -8.05 27.82 -5.05
C PHE A 376 -8.63 27.05 -3.87
N ARG A 377 -9.47 27.70 -3.04
CA ARG A 377 -9.96 27.15 -1.78
C ARG A 377 -11.41 26.68 -1.81
N THR A 378 -12.11 26.88 -2.94
CA THR A 378 -13.50 26.47 -3.09
C THR A 378 -13.64 25.55 -4.29
N ARG A 379 -14.66 24.70 -4.25
CA ARG A 379 -15.00 23.83 -5.38
C ARG A 379 -15.19 24.62 -6.67
N GLU A 380 -15.84 25.79 -6.58
CA GLU A 380 -16.06 26.68 -7.71
C GLU A 380 -14.73 27.18 -8.29
N ALA A 381 -13.80 27.65 -7.45
CA ALA A 381 -12.49 28.13 -7.90
C ALA A 381 -11.69 27.00 -8.57
N ILE A 382 -11.69 25.79 -8.00
CA ILE A 382 -11.05 24.60 -8.58
C ILE A 382 -11.70 24.28 -9.94
N GLY A 383 -13.03 24.24 -10.01
CA GLY A 383 -13.77 23.94 -11.27
C GLY A 383 -13.53 24.94 -12.39
N LYS A 384 -13.23 26.21 -12.05
CA LYS A 384 -12.90 27.28 -13.00
C LYS A 384 -11.42 27.34 -13.38
N HIS A 385 -10.56 26.52 -12.76
CA HIS A 385 -9.14 26.51 -13.08
C HIS A 385 -8.92 26.16 -14.56
N PRO A 386 -8.03 26.85 -15.31
CA PRO A 386 -7.81 26.58 -16.74
C PRO A 386 -7.39 25.14 -17.05
N ASP A 387 -6.62 24.52 -16.17
CA ASP A 387 -6.17 23.13 -16.35
C ASP A 387 -7.24 22.08 -16.05
N MET A 388 -8.43 22.47 -15.54
CA MET A 388 -9.52 21.52 -15.27
C MET A 388 -10.03 20.84 -16.56
N ASP A 389 -9.95 21.52 -17.72
CA ASP A 389 -10.34 20.94 -19.02
C ASP A 389 -9.42 19.80 -19.47
N LYS A 390 -8.25 19.66 -18.85
CA LYS A 390 -7.29 18.58 -19.12
C LYS A 390 -7.51 17.35 -18.22
N ALA A 391 -8.50 17.37 -17.32
CA ALA A 391 -8.81 16.26 -16.41
C ALA A 391 -9.13 14.96 -17.18
N ILE A 392 -8.70 13.83 -16.62
CA ILE A 392 -8.87 12.48 -17.22
C ILE A 392 -9.70 11.58 -16.29
N PRO A 393 -10.85 11.03 -16.78
CA PRO A 393 -11.49 11.35 -18.05
C PRO A 393 -12.12 12.75 -18.03
N PRO A 394 -12.47 13.31 -19.19
CA PRO A 394 -13.06 14.66 -19.28
C PRO A 394 -14.34 14.87 -18.46
N THR A 395 -15.06 13.78 -18.15
CA THR A 395 -16.24 13.81 -17.28
C THR A 395 -15.95 14.36 -15.88
N LYS A 396 -14.70 14.33 -15.41
CA LYS A 396 -14.29 14.90 -14.11
C LYS A 396 -14.46 16.42 -14.09
N ALA A 397 -14.06 17.11 -15.16
CA ALA A 397 -14.27 18.56 -15.29
C ALA A 397 -15.75 18.91 -15.20
N THR A 398 -16.62 18.15 -15.90
CA THR A 398 -18.07 18.32 -15.83
C THR A 398 -18.60 18.11 -14.42
N GLN A 399 -18.16 17.05 -13.74
CA GLN A 399 -18.56 16.74 -12.35
C GLN A 399 -18.14 17.84 -11.36
N TRP A 400 -16.95 18.41 -11.51
CA TRP A 400 -16.47 19.49 -10.66
C TRP A 400 -17.23 20.80 -10.85
N ARG A 401 -17.62 21.11 -12.10
CA ARG A 401 -18.36 22.33 -12.47
C ARG A 401 -19.86 22.24 -12.21
N ALA A 402 -20.38 21.02 -12.07
CA ALA A 402 -21.79 20.83 -11.76
C ALA A 402 -22.15 21.48 -10.43
N LEU A 403 -23.29 22.15 -10.41
CA LEU A 403 -23.87 22.65 -9.17
C LEU A 403 -24.08 21.47 -8.21
N GLN A 404 -23.57 21.62 -6.99
CA GLN A 404 -23.81 20.60 -5.98
C GLN A 404 -25.23 20.77 -5.45
N PRO A 405 -26.04 19.72 -5.44
CA PRO A 405 -27.34 19.77 -4.80
C PRO A 405 -27.12 20.01 -3.30
N LYS A 406 -28.09 20.64 -2.64
CA LYS A 406 -28.11 20.67 -1.17
C LYS A 406 -28.34 19.25 -0.63
N THR A 407 -27.91 19.01 0.59
CA THR A 407 -28.18 17.74 1.26
C THR A 407 -29.69 17.46 1.28
N ASP A 408 -30.08 16.32 0.71
CA ASP A 408 -31.42 15.76 0.94
C ASP A 408 -31.41 15.10 2.32
N TRP A 409 -31.93 15.80 3.32
CA TRP A 409 -31.94 15.34 4.70
C TRP A 409 -32.79 14.08 4.91
N ALA A 410 -33.83 13.85 4.11
CA ALA A 410 -34.61 12.63 4.19
C ALA A 410 -33.79 11.43 3.67
N GLN A 411 -33.12 11.58 2.54
CA GLN A 411 -32.22 10.56 1.98
C GLN A 411 -30.99 10.34 2.88
N TRP A 412 -30.41 11.41 3.44
CA TRP A 412 -29.32 11.30 4.40
C TRP A 412 -29.75 10.55 5.67
N GLY A 413 -30.95 10.82 6.20
CA GLY A 413 -31.51 10.05 7.30
C GLY A 413 -31.72 8.56 6.98
N GLN A 414 -32.14 8.23 5.74
CA GLN A 414 -32.22 6.84 5.28
C GLN A 414 -30.85 6.18 5.21
N TYR A 415 -29.83 6.89 4.70
CA TYR A 415 -28.46 6.43 4.66
C TYR A 415 -27.90 6.12 6.07
N LEU A 416 -28.09 7.02 7.03
CA LEU A 416 -27.63 6.79 8.40
C LEU A 416 -28.30 5.56 9.04
N ARG A 417 -29.61 5.36 8.83
CA ARG A 417 -30.33 4.15 9.28
C ARG A 417 -29.81 2.89 8.59
N ALA A 418 -29.57 2.94 7.27
CA ALA A 418 -29.03 1.80 6.54
C ALA A 418 -27.63 1.42 7.03
N ARG A 419 -26.78 2.41 7.34
CA ARG A 419 -25.44 2.22 7.91
C ARG A 419 -25.52 1.54 9.28
N GLU A 420 -26.37 2.02 10.15
CA GLU A 420 -26.58 1.44 11.48
C GLU A 420 -27.11 0.00 11.38
N GLN A 421 -28.17 -0.21 10.59
CA GLN A 421 -28.76 -1.53 10.41
C GLN A 421 -27.79 -2.54 9.82
N LEU A 422 -26.98 -2.15 8.82
CA LEU A 422 -25.97 -3.01 8.23
C LEU A 422 -24.88 -3.38 9.24
N THR A 423 -24.45 -2.43 10.06
CA THR A 423 -23.49 -2.66 11.15
C THR A 423 -24.04 -3.68 12.16
N ILE A 424 -25.31 -3.51 12.57
CA ILE A 424 -25.99 -4.46 13.48
C ILE A 424 -26.13 -5.84 12.85
N ASN A 425 -26.54 -5.93 11.58
CA ASN A 425 -26.69 -7.20 10.89
C ASN A 425 -25.36 -7.97 10.77
N ILE A 426 -24.27 -7.26 10.46
CA ILE A 426 -22.92 -7.85 10.43
C ILE A 426 -22.50 -8.32 11.81
N ALA A 427 -22.67 -7.49 12.84
CA ALA A 427 -22.36 -7.88 14.22
C ALA A 427 -23.16 -9.11 14.65
N LYS A 428 -24.46 -9.13 14.33
CA LYS A 428 -25.37 -10.25 14.67
C LYS A 428 -24.91 -11.55 14.00
N VAL A 429 -24.67 -11.56 12.68
CA VAL A 429 -24.25 -12.82 12.00
C VAL A 429 -22.88 -13.27 12.46
N THR A 430 -21.99 -12.34 12.80
CA THR A 430 -20.69 -12.64 13.39
C THR A 430 -20.84 -13.34 14.74
N ALA A 431 -21.70 -12.83 15.62
CA ALA A 431 -21.96 -13.40 16.94
C ALA A 431 -22.69 -14.74 16.85
N ASP A 432 -23.78 -14.82 16.09
CA ASP A 432 -24.61 -16.04 15.94
C ASP A 432 -23.78 -17.22 15.44
N ASN A 433 -22.83 -16.98 14.53
CA ASN A 433 -21.96 -17.99 13.95
C ASN A 433 -20.60 -18.10 14.66
N ARG A 434 -20.33 -17.30 15.68
CA ARG A 434 -19.06 -17.22 16.42
C ARG A 434 -17.87 -17.03 15.46
N LEU A 435 -17.99 -16.09 14.52
CA LEU A 435 -16.96 -15.86 13.51
C LEU A 435 -15.81 -15.02 14.07
N ASP A 436 -14.59 -15.39 13.68
CA ASP A 436 -13.40 -14.57 13.88
C ASP A 436 -13.28 -13.51 12.77
N ALA A 437 -13.70 -13.84 11.55
CA ALA A 437 -13.75 -12.90 10.43
C ALA A 437 -14.75 -13.36 9.36
N ILE A 438 -15.11 -12.44 8.47
CA ILE A 438 -15.81 -12.73 7.21
C ILE A 438 -14.80 -12.60 6.08
N VAL A 439 -14.87 -13.46 5.06
CA VAL A 439 -14.05 -13.36 3.86
C VAL A 439 -14.89 -13.24 2.60
N HIS A 440 -14.34 -12.53 1.62
CA HIS A 440 -14.89 -12.43 0.28
C HIS A 440 -13.77 -12.22 -0.75
N LYS A 441 -14.06 -12.39 -2.04
CA LYS A 441 -13.16 -12.01 -3.12
C LYS A 441 -12.81 -10.51 -3.00
N THR A 442 -11.54 -10.15 -3.09
CA THR A 442 -11.15 -8.74 -3.13
C THR A 442 -11.65 -8.06 -4.39
N VAL A 443 -11.60 -8.79 -5.50
CA VAL A 443 -12.03 -8.35 -6.84
C VAL A 443 -12.87 -9.46 -7.47
N GLU A 444 -13.82 -9.10 -8.32
CA GLU A 444 -14.71 -10.05 -8.99
C GLU A 444 -14.28 -10.37 -10.42
N ILE A 445 -13.41 -9.54 -10.99
CA ILE A 445 -12.80 -9.72 -12.31
C ILE A 445 -11.32 -9.36 -12.28
N PRO A 446 -10.52 -9.80 -13.27
CA PRO A 446 -9.15 -9.31 -13.46
C PRO A 446 -9.10 -7.80 -13.74
N PRO A 447 -7.93 -7.15 -13.65
CA PRO A 447 -7.79 -5.74 -14.01
C PRO A 447 -8.23 -5.51 -15.46
N ILE A 448 -9.04 -4.47 -15.69
CA ILE A 448 -9.47 -4.05 -17.02
C ILE A 448 -8.29 -3.49 -17.82
N THR A 449 -8.38 -3.51 -19.15
CA THR A 449 -7.35 -2.91 -19.99
C THR A 449 -7.39 -1.39 -19.91
N LEU A 450 -6.25 -0.74 -20.15
CA LEU A 450 -6.19 0.73 -20.25
C LEU A 450 -7.03 1.26 -21.42
N ALA A 451 -7.13 0.49 -22.50
CA ALA A 451 -8.00 0.84 -23.64
C ALA A 451 -9.48 0.92 -23.20
N GLU A 452 -9.97 -0.07 -22.45
CA GLU A 452 -11.34 -0.05 -21.91
C GLU A 452 -11.56 1.09 -20.91
N ALA A 453 -10.55 1.42 -20.11
CA ALA A 453 -10.63 2.46 -19.10
C ALA A 453 -10.63 3.89 -19.69
N LEU A 454 -9.97 4.10 -20.84
CA LEU A 454 -9.69 5.42 -21.41
C LEU A 454 -10.41 5.72 -22.71
N THR A 455 -11.18 4.76 -23.26
CA THR A 455 -11.98 4.93 -24.48
C THR A 455 -13.47 4.89 -24.15
N PRO A 456 -14.29 5.82 -24.67
CA PRO A 456 -15.73 5.77 -24.48
C PRO A 456 -16.39 4.50 -25.09
N PRO A 457 -17.38 3.89 -24.43
CA PRO A 457 -17.86 4.20 -23.09
C PRO A 457 -16.84 3.78 -22.03
N TYR A 458 -16.38 4.73 -21.21
CA TYR A 458 -15.34 4.48 -20.21
C TYR A 458 -15.78 3.40 -19.21
N LYS A 459 -15.05 2.28 -19.17
CA LYS A 459 -15.22 1.31 -18.09
C LYS A 459 -14.45 1.80 -16.86
N THR A 460 -14.98 1.54 -15.69
CA THR A 460 -14.30 1.81 -14.42
C THR A 460 -14.16 0.53 -13.62
N GLY A 461 -13.00 0.30 -13.04
CA GLY A 461 -12.77 -0.83 -12.17
C GLY A 461 -13.67 -0.84 -10.92
N ASN A 462 -14.23 0.30 -10.54
CA ASN A 462 -15.14 0.43 -9.40
C ASN A 462 -16.43 -0.38 -9.55
N ASN A 463 -16.85 -0.68 -10.78
CA ASN A 463 -18.04 -1.47 -11.04
C ASN A 463 -17.81 -2.98 -10.90
N TYR A 464 -16.56 -3.42 -10.67
CA TYR A 464 -16.14 -4.81 -10.81
C TYR A 464 -15.37 -5.32 -9.58
N ILE A 465 -15.69 -4.81 -8.39
CA ILE A 465 -15.05 -5.25 -7.15
C ILE A 465 -16.07 -5.82 -6.16
N SER A 466 -15.68 -6.93 -5.53
CA SER A 466 -16.39 -7.55 -4.42
C SER A 466 -15.94 -6.88 -3.12
N THR A 467 -16.38 -5.66 -2.87
CA THR A 467 -16.08 -4.98 -1.62
C THR A 467 -17.35 -4.71 -0.85
N LEU A 468 -17.42 -5.27 0.35
CA LEU A 468 -18.41 -4.79 1.30
C LEU A 468 -18.19 -3.28 1.47
N ASN A 469 -19.26 -2.52 1.39
CA ASN A 469 -19.16 -1.08 1.40
C ASN A 469 -18.75 -0.58 2.80
N THR A 470 -17.45 -0.51 3.04
CA THR A 470 -16.86 -0.02 4.29
C THR A 470 -17.17 1.43 4.59
N TYR A 471 -17.64 2.16 3.61
CA TYR A 471 -18.23 3.49 3.73
C TYR A 471 -19.52 3.50 4.59
N LEU A 472 -20.26 2.37 4.64
CA LEU A 472 -21.43 2.22 5.48
C LEU A 472 -21.12 1.74 6.90
N VAL A 473 -19.95 1.17 7.16
CA VAL A 473 -19.65 0.55 8.46
C VAL A 473 -18.27 0.97 8.97
N PHE A 474 -18.16 1.05 10.29
CA PHE A 474 -16.87 1.17 10.97
C PHE A 474 -16.25 -0.23 11.04
N ALA A 475 -15.40 -0.56 10.10
CA ALA A 475 -14.85 -1.90 9.94
C ALA A 475 -13.39 -1.86 9.52
N ALA A 476 -12.63 -2.82 10.01
CA ALA A 476 -11.30 -3.13 9.50
C ALA A 476 -11.41 -4.10 8.32
N THR A 477 -10.64 -3.89 7.27
CA THR A 477 -10.56 -4.81 6.15
C THR A 477 -9.12 -5.00 5.69
N MET A 478 -8.72 -6.24 5.47
CA MET A 478 -7.37 -6.61 5.10
C MET A 478 -7.38 -7.52 3.86
N THR A 479 -6.57 -7.17 2.86
CA THR A 479 -6.39 -8.00 1.66
C THR A 479 -5.03 -8.70 1.72
N VAL A 480 -5.02 -9.96 1.28
CA VAL A 480 -3.81 -10.74 1.04
C VAL A 480 -3.85 -11.35 -0.36
N PRO A 481 -2.70 -11.63 -1.01
CA PRO A 481 -2.67 -12.35 -2.26
C PRO A 481 -3.32 -13.73 -2.12
N SER A 482 -4.22 -14.09 -3.03
CA SER A 482 -4.85 -15.41 -3.06
C SER A 482 -4.44 -16.26 -4.27
N GLY A 483 -3.54 -15.74 -5.09
CA GLY A 483 -3.01 -16.38 -6.29
C GLY A 483 -3.30 -15.60 -7.55
N TYR A 484 -3.34 -16.31 -8.66
CA TYR A 484 -3.44 -15.73 -9.99
C TYR A 484 -4.56 -16.42 -10.77
N SER A 485 -5.36 -15.62 -11.46
CA SER A 485 -6.31 -16.07 -12.46
C SER A 485 -5.61 -16.43 -13.77
N GLU A 486 -6.36 -16.90 -14.74
CA GLU A 486 -5.85 -17.17 -16.09
C GLU A 486 -5.10 -15.93 -16.64
N GLY A 487 -4.00 -16.18 -17.34
CA GLY A 487 -3.11 -15.12 -17.82
C GLY A 487 -2.13 -14.56 -16.78
N GLY A 488 -2.10 -15.12 -15.56
CA GLY A 488 -1.15 -14.70 -14.51
C GLY A 488 -1.52 -13.39 -13.83
N LEU A 489 -2.80 -13.02 -13.86
CA LEU A 489 -3.29 -11.78 -13.25
C LEU A 489 -3.62 -12.01 -11.77
N PRO A 490 -3.09 -11.17 -10.86
CA PRO A 490 -3.28 -11.36 -9.43
C PRO A 490 -4.74 -11.24 -8.99
N THR A 491 -5.07 -12.00 -7.95
CA THR A 491 -6.32 -11.92 -7.21
C THR A 491 -6.02 -11.79 -5.71
N GLY A 492 -7.03 -11.45 -4.93
CA GLY A 492 -6.89 -11.28 -3.48
C GLY A 492 -8.06 -11.83 -2.70
N LEU A 493 -7.76 -12.24 -1.46
CA LEU A 493 -8.72 -12.55 -0.42
C LEU A 493 -8.84 -11.37 0.53
N THR A 494 -10.05 -10.87 0.77
CA THR A 494 -10.30 -9.85 1.80
C THR A 494 -10.85 -10.52 3.05
N PHE A 495 -10.16 -10.29 4.17
CA PHE A 495 -10.68 -10.50 5.52
C PHE A 495 -11.37 -9.22 5.99
N PHE A 496 -12.54 -9.37 6.56
CA PHE A 496 -13.39 -8.30 7.05
C PHE A 496 -13.79 -8.60 8.49
N GLY A 497 -13.74 -7.58 9.36
CA GLY A 497 -14.15 -7.71 10.75
C GLY A 497 -14.76 -6.42 11.30
N PRO A 498 -15.43 -6.47 12.45
CA PRO A 498 -15.90 -5.28 13.15
C PRO A 498 -14.78 -4.30 13.46
N ALA A 499 -15.14 -3.10 13.93
CA ALA A 499 -14.16 -2.09 14.32
C ALA A 499 -13.15 -2.64 15.34
N TYR A 500 -11.88 -2.24 15.18
CA TYR A 500 -10.75 -2.60 16.06
C TYR A 500 -10.40 -4.09 16.11
N THR A 501 -10.74 -4.83 15.05
CA THR A 501 -10.35 -6.25 14.90
C THR A 501 -9.05 -6.46 14.10
N GLU A 502 -8.29 -5.42 13.83
CA GLU A 502 -7.00 -5.50 13.12
C GLU A 502 -6.06 -6.59 13.70
N PRO A 503 -5.94 -6.76 15.04
CA PRO A 503 -5.14 -7.85 15.59
C PRO A 503 -5.58 -9.24 15.11
N THR A 504 -6.89 -9.49 15.07
CA THR A 504 -7.45 -10.76 14.59
C THR A 504 -7.23 -10.93 13.10
N LEU A 505 -7.49 -9.88 12.30
CA LEU A 505 -7.28 -9.93 10.86
C LEU A 505 -5.82 -10.19 10.50
N LEU A 506 -4.87 -9.53 11.20
CA LEU A 506 -3.43 -9.75 11.02
C LEU A 506 -3.03 -11.19 11.36
N LYS A 507 -3.56 -11.74 12.46
CA LYS A 507 -3.32 -13.14 12.86
C LYS A 507 -3.78 -14.12 11.78
N LEU A 508 -5.00 -13.98 11.28
CA LEU A 508 -5.58 -14.85 10.26
C LEU A 508 -4.86 -14.70 8.90
N ALA A 509 -4.62 -13.46 8.48
CA ALA A 509 -3.93 -13.14 7.24
C ALA A 509 -2.48 -13.64 7.23
N TYR A 510 -1.77 -13.51 8.36
CA TYR A 510 -0.41 -14.03 8.50
C TYR A 510 -0.38 -15.56 8.42
N ALA A 511 -1.30 -16.24 9.11
CA ALA A 511 -1.40 -17.69 9.02
C ALA A 511 -1.68 -18.17 7.59
N TYR A 512 -2.58 -17.47 6.86
CA TYR A 512 -2.86 -17.76 5.46
C TYR A 512 -1.64 -17.52 4.56
N GLU A 513 -0.99 -16.36 4.69
CA GLU A 513 0.24 -16.05 3.94
C GLU A 513 1.32 -17.12 4.15
N GLN A 514 1.54 -17.54 5.41
CA GLN A 514 2.57 -18.53 5.73
C GLN A 514 2.22 -19.97 5.29
N ALA A 515 0.95 -20.26 5.07
CA ALA A 515 0.50 -21.54 4.56
C ALA A 515 0.57 -21.64 3.01
N THR A 516 0.48 -20.50 2.31
CA THR A 516 0.25 -20.49 0.86
C THR A 516 1.37 -19.85 0.04
N HIS A 517 2.01 -18.79 0.55
CA HIS A 517 3.05 -18.03 -0.15
C HIS A 517 2.69 -17.66 -1.59
N HIS A 518 1.47 -17.21 -1.84
CA HIS A 518 0.96 -16.95 -3.20
C HIS A 518 1.64 -15.82 -3.94
N ARG A 519 2.26 -14.85 -3.22
CA ARG A 519 2.92 -13.75 -3.89
C ARG A 519 4.14 -14.21 -4.68
N THR A 520 4.23 -13.76 -5.93
CA THR A 520 5.43 -13.82 -6.77
C THR A 520 5.69 -12.44 -7.39
N PRO A 521 6.96 -11.99 -7.53
CA PRO A 521 7.24 -10.70 -8.14
C PRO A 521 6.86 -10.69 -9.64
N PRO A 522 6.45 -9.54 -10.20
CA PRO A 522 6.14 -9.42 -11.61
C PRO A 522 7.40 -9.60 -12.48
N LYS A 523 7.25 -10.31 -13.59
CA LYS A 523 8.35 -10.57 -14.55
C LYS A 523 8.83 -9.30 -15.27
N THR A 524 8.03 -8.25 -15.30
CA THR A 524 8.35 -6.97 -15.96
C THR A 524 9.36 -6.12 -15.20
N ALA A 525 9.61 -6.42 -13.91
CA ALA A 525 10.57 -5.71 -13.07
C ALA A 525 11.57 -6.64 -12.38
N PRO A 526 12.40 -7.39 -13.13
CA PRO A 526 13.37 -8.34 -12.59
C PRO A 526 14.44 -7.65 -11.72
N PRO A 527 15.30 -8.40 -11.03
CA PRO A 527 16.49 -7.83 -10.41
C PRO A 527 17.34 -7.08 -11.45
N LEU A 528 17.86 -5.90 -11.08
CA LEU A 528 18.79 -5.19 -11.96
C LEU A 528 20.11 -5.96 -12.03
N THR A 529 20.50 -6.35 -13.23
CA THR A 529 21.88 -6.79 -13.50
C THR A 529 22.76 -5.53 -13.47
N ARG A 530 23.84 -5.53 -12.68
CA ARG A 530 24.81 -4.44 -12.71
C ARG A 530 25.31 -4.28 -14.15
N SER A 531 25.20 -3.07 -14.71
CA SER A 531 26.05 -2.70 -15.84
C SER A 531 27.49 -2.78 -15.35
N PRO A 532 28.40 -3.48 -16.06
CA PRO A 532 29.82 -3.40 -15.76
C PRO A 532 30.29 -2.01 -16.16
N GLY A 533 30.33 -1.05 -15.23
CA GLY A 533 30.87 0.27 -15.55
C GLY A 533 30.42 1.46 -14.71
N THR A 534 30.22 1.31 -13.42
CA THR A 534 30.29 2.46 -12.49
C THR A 534 31.32 2.13 -11.42
N LYS A 535 32.53 2.64 -11.66
CA LYS A 535 33.61 2.69 -10.66
C LYS A 535 33.30 3.72 -9.59
#